data_fb6d9cdafddcf885f7d423a29d324a02
#
_entry.id   fb6d9cdafddcf885f7d423a29d324a02
#
_cell.length_a   1.000
_cell.length_b   1.000
_cell.length_c   1.000
_cell.angle_alpha   90.00
_cell.angle_beta   90.00
_cell.angle_gamma   90.00
#
_symmetry.space_group_name_H-M   'P 1'
#
loop_
_entity.id
_entity.type
_entity.pdbx_description
1 polymer ?
#
loop_
_entity_poly.entity_id
_entity_poly.type
_entity_poly.pdbx_seq_one_letter_code
_entity_poly.pdbx_strand_id
1 'polypeptide(L)'
;MDTDQSVNLPDSPRSTRTRRPDDRGPEIARAALDLFVTRGFAATKLEDVAKAAGVSKGLPYLYFRNKEELFKAVIAEAIGEPLVKATEFVDSYEGSTEDLLRDLIVRFRAFAESPLGGVIKLILAEAGNFPDVAHFYCSTFELRGRALFAKTLRRGVARGEFRPIADIDATAIVVAQPLAMHSVWLRSLAPFDKQAPTNDAFYAAYLDLILKGLRS
;
A
#
# COMPACT_ATOMS: atom_id res chain seq x y z
N MET A 1 -37.77 -43.81 44.81
CA MET A 1 -37.17 -44.49 43.67
C MET A 1 -37.20 -43.51 42.52
N ASP A 2 -36.21 -42.63 42.54
CA ASP A 2 -36.00 -41.61 41.51
C ASP A 2 -34.86 -42.06 40.61
N THR A 3 -35.14 -42.21 39.35
CA THR A 3 -34.17 -42.54 38.32
C THR A 3 -33.91 -41.24 37.52
N ASP A 4 -32.81 -40.57 37.86
CA ASP A 4 -32.23 -39.47 37.11
C ASP A 4 -31.63 -40.03 35.79
N GLN A 5 -32.22 -39.65 34.66
CA GLN A 5 -31.66 -39.87 33.34
C GLN A 5 -31.06 -38.55 32.82
N SER A 6 -29.78 -38.36 33.09
CA SER A 6 -28.97 -37.31 32.48
C SER A 6 -28.77 -37.65 30.98
N VAL A 7 -29.43 -36.88 30.13
CA VAL A 7 -29.29 -36.91 28.67
C VAL A 7 -27.94 -36.29 28.28
N ASN A 8 -27.08 -37.12 27.78
CA ASN A 8 -25.78 -36.74 27.24
C ASN A 8 -25.97 -36.15 25.83
N LEU A 9 -25.82 -34.82 25.68
CA LEU A 9 -25.87 -34.17 24.39
C LEU A 9 -24.53 -34.39 23.67
N PRO A 10 -24.51 -34.79 22.38
CA PRO A 10 -23.28 -34.97 21.63
C PRO A 10 -22.64 -33.62 21.34
N ASP A 11 -21.34 -33.60 21.59
CA ASP A 11 -20.41 -32.48 21.34
C ASP A 11 -20.48 -32.05 19.87
N SER A 12 -20.79 -30.78 19.61
CA SER A 12 -20.87 -30.22 18.27
C SER A 12 -19.46 -30.26 17.61
N PRO A 13 -19.34 -30.79 16.39
CA PRO A 13 -18.05 -30.81 15.73
C PRO A 13 -17.54 -29.36 15.50
N ARG A 14 -16.38 -29.02 16.07
CA ARG A 14 -15.64 -27.81 15.77
C ARG A 14 -15.39 -27.76 14.27
N SER A 15 -16.11 -26.88 13.58
CA SER A 15 -15.91 -26.57 12.17
C SER A 15 -14.47 -26.10 11.95
N THR A 16 -13.60 -27.02 11.58
CA THR A 16 -12.32 -26.70 10.96
C THR A 16 -12.65 -26.15 9.56
N ARG A 17 -12.77 -24.83 9.47
CA ARG A 17 -12.93 -24.11 8.21
C ARG A 17 -11.72 -24.43 7.33
N THR A 18 -11.89 -25.39 6.43
CA THR A 18 -10.86 -25.76 5.44
C THR A 18 -10.66 -24.55 4.53
N ARG A 19 -9.64 -23.72 4.80
CA ARG A 19 -9.24 -22.58 3.97
C ARG A 19 -8.86 -23.10 2.60
N ARG A 20 -9.38 -22.45 1.55
CA ARG A 20 -9.10 -22.78 0.16
C ARG A 20 -7.60 -22.63 -0.12
N PRO A 21 -6.96 -23.49 -0.93
CA PRO A 21 -5.56 -23.37 -1.30
C PRO A 21 -5.18 -22.01 -1.89
N ASP A 22 -6.09 -21.37 -2.63
CA ASP A 22 -5.87 -20.07 -3.29
C ASP A 22 -5.65 -18.88 -2.33
N ASP A 23 -6.07 -18.99 -1.06
CA ASP A 23 -5.92 -17.91 -0.07
C ASP A 23 -4.54 -17.87 0.59
N ARG A 24 -3.69 -18.89 0.37
CA ARG A 24 -2.41 -19.04 1.07
C ARG A 24 -1.30 -18.12 0.54
N GLY A 25 -1.28 -17.84 -0.74
CA GLY A 25 -0.31 -16.93 -1.35
C GLY A 25 -0.35 -15.54 -0.73
N PRO A 26 -1.54 -14.88 -0.71
CA PRO A 26 -1.72 -13.58 -0.04
C PRO A 26 -1.39 -13.59 1.46
N GLU A 27 -1.76 -14.65 2.21
CA GLU A 27 -1.42 -14.77 3.63
C GLU A 27 0.10 -14.81 3.85
N ILE A 28 0.82 -15.57 3.02
CA ILE A 28 2.28 -15.64 3.07
C ILE A 28 2.91 -14.30 2.70
N ALA A 29 2.37 -13.61 1.69
CA ALA A 29 2.86 -12.30 1.27
C ALA A 29 2.67 -11.24 2.37
N ARG A 30 1.54 -11.23 3.09
CA ARG A 30 1.31 -10.32 4.23
C ARG A 30 2.30 -10.59 5.36
N ALA A 31 2.50 -11.84 5.73
CA ALA A 31 3.50 -12.20 6.75
C ALA A 31 4.93 -11.82 6.34
N ALA A 32 5.24 -11.92 5.04
CA ALA A 32 6.52 -11.49 4.50
C ALA A 32 6.68 -9.97 4.55
N LEU A 33 5.64 -9.18 4.29
CA LEU A 33 5.68 -7.71 4.37
C LEU A 33 6.16 -7.26 5.75
N ASP A 34 5.55 -7.77 6.82
CA ASP A 34 5.89 -7.40 8.19
C ASP A 34 7.37 -7.72 8.50
N LEU A 35 7.84 -8.89 8.07
CA LEU A 35 9.25 -9.29 8.25
C LEU A 35 10.21 -8.45 7.41
N PHE A 36 9.88 -8.16 6.16
CA PHE A 36 10.69 -7.33 5.28
C PHE A 36 10.81 -5.89 5.80
N VAL A 37 9.71 -5.32 6.31
CA VAL A 37 9.70 -3.96 6.87
C VAL A 37 10.48 -3.89 8.20
N THR A 38 10.37 -4.92 9.06
CA THR A 38 10.96 -4.90 10.41
C THR A 38 12.40 -5.37 10.45
N ARG A 39 12.75 -6.40 9.67
CA ARG A 39 14.08 -7.04 9.68
C ARG A 39 14.92 -6.71 8.44
N GLY A 40 14.29 -6.15 7.41
CA GLY A 40 14.89 -5.93 6.10
C GLY A 40 14.70 -7.13 5.16
N PHE A 41 14.72 -6.85 3.87
CA PHE A 41 14.57 -7.89 2.84
C PHE A 41 15.73 -8.91 2.91
N ALA A 42 16.99 -8.45 2.91
CA ALA A 42 18.16 -9.33 2.89
C ALA A 42 18.19 -10.35 4.05
N ALA A 43 17.89 -9.89 5.28
CA ALA A 43 17.97 -10.71 6.49
C ALA A 43 16.81 -11.71 6.67
N THR A 44 15.67 -11.52 5.97
CA THR A 44 14.51 -12.39 6.09
C THR A 44 14.66 -13.64 5.24
N LYS A 45 14.43 -14.82 5.80
CA LYS A 45 14.43 -16.11 5.09
C LYS A 45 12.99 -16.57 4.85
N LEU A 46 12.75 -17.36 3.77
CA LEU A 46 11.43 -17.95 3.47
C LEU A 46 10.90 -18.83 4.62
N GLU A 47 11.81 -19.43 5.39
CA GLU A 47 11.47 -20.22 6.57
C GLU A 47 10.90 -19.36 7.71
N ASP A 48 11.42 -18.13 7.89
CA ASP A 48 10.90 -17.19 8.87
C ASP A 48 9.50 -16.73 8.46
N VAL A 49 9.30 -16.53 7.15
CA VAL A 49 7.98 -16.18 6.58
C VAL A 49 6.98 -17.32 6.80
N ALA A 50 7.37 -18.57 6.55
CA ALA A 50 6.51 -19.72 6.80
C ALA A 50 6.07 -19.79 8.27
N LYS A 51 7.00 -19.57 9.19
CA LYS A 51 6.73 -19.53 10.64
C LYS A 51 5.77 -18.39 11.00
N ALA A 52 5.99 -17.19 10.46
CA ALA A 52 5.14 -16.02 10.71
C ALA A 52 3.73 -16.20 10.12
N ALA A 53 3.62 -16.83 8.95
CA ALA A 53 2.34 -17.13 8.31
C ALA A 53 1.60 -18.33 8.96
N GLY A 54 2.24 -19.04 9.94
CA GLY A 54 1.64 -20.23 10.56
C GLY A 54 1.48 -21.42 9.60
N VAL A 55 2.40 -21.56 8.63
CA VAL A 55 2.35 -22.61 7.61
C VAL A 55 3.58 -23.53 7.70
N SER A 56 3.54 -24.68 7.02
CA SER A 56 4.70 -25.59 6.95
C SER A 56 5.89 -24.93 6.24
N LYS A 57 7.12 -25.25 6.65
CA LYS A 57 8.38 -24.70 6.11
C LYS A 57 8.48 -24.77 4.58
N GLY A 58 7.92 -25.82 3.97
CA GLY A 58 7.95 -26.03 2.52
C GLY A 58 6.89 -25.26 1.74
N LEU A 59 5.82 -24.76 2.41
CA LEU A 59 4.69 -24.19 1.72
C LEU A 59 5.04 -22.92 0.92
N PRO A 60 5.82 -21.94 1.41
CA PRO A 60 6.20 -20.78 0.60
C PRO A 60 6.90 -21.14 -0.71
N TYR A 61 7.70 -22.21 -0.75
CA TYR A 61 8.39 -22.66 -1.96
C TYR A 61 7.46 -23.25 -3.03
N LEU A 62 6.24 -23.64 -2.66
CA LEU A 62 5.22 -24.08 -3.62
C LEU A 62 4.56 -22.89 -4.34
N TYR A 63 4.51 -21.72 -3.70
CA TYR A 63 3.88 -20.50 -4.24
C TYR A 63 4.88 -19.56 -4.90
N PHE A 64 6.10 -19.51 -4.41
CA PHE A 64 7.13 -18.55 -4.83
C PHE A 64 8.44 -19.27 -5.12
N ARG A 65 8.89 -19.20 -6.38
CA ARG A 65 10.12 -19.86 -6.85
C ARG A 65 11.37 -19.36 -6.10
N ASN A 66 11.36 -18.10 -5.72
CA ASN A 66 12.43 -17.42 -5.01
C ASN A 66 11.88 -16.25 -4.18
N LYS A 67 12.78 -15.59 -3.46
CA LYS A 67 12.45 -14.46 -2.59
C LYS A 67 12.01 -13.21 -3.36
N GLU A 68 12.46 -13.03 -4.60
CA GLU A 68 12.06 -11.93 -5.48
C GLU A 68 10.62 -12.08 -5.93
N GLU A 69 10.18 -13.31 -6.27
CA GLU A 69 8.78 -13.60 -6.58
C GLU A 69 7.87 -13.32 -5.38
N LEU A 70 8.31 -13.71 -4.17
CA LEU A 70 7.60 -13.33 -2.96
C LEU A 70 7.56 -11.82 -2.76
N PHE A 71 8.64 -11.10 -3.08
CA PHE A 71 8.68 -9.64 -2.96
C PHE A 71 7.69 -8.97 -3.94
N LYS A 72 7.60 -9.44 -5.18
CA LYS A 72 6.59 -8.97 -6.13
C LYS A 72 5.17 -9.22 -5.62
N ALA A 73 4.92 -10.37 -5.00
CA ALA A 73 3.63 -10.68 -4.38
C ALA A 73 3.33 -9.77 -3.18
N VAL A 74 4.32 -9.46 -2.36
CA VAL A 74 4.21 -8.49 -1.25
C VAL A 74 3.81 -7.10 -1.76
N ILE A 75 4.45 -6.63 -2.84
CA ILE A 75 4.12 -5.35 -3.48
C ILE A 75 2.67 -5.36 -4.00
N ALA A 76 2.29 -6.44 -4.69
CA ALA A 76 0.95 -6.59 -5.25
C ALA A 76 -0.12 -6.62 -4.15
N GLU A 77 0.12 -7.33 -3.06
CA GLU A 77 -0.79 -7.40 -1.92
C GLU A 77 -0.92 -6.06 -1.18
N ALA A 78 0.20 -5.34 -1.01
CA ALA A 78 0.19 -4.08 -0.28
C ALA A 78 -0.45 -2.92 -1.06
N ILE A 79 -0.23 -2.86 -2.39
CA ILE A 79 -0.60 -1.70 -3.21
C ILE A 79 -1.83 -1.98 -4.08
N GLY A 80 -2.06 -3.24 -4.48
CA GLY A 80 -3.05 -3.59 -5.49
C GLY A 80 -4.47 -3.15 -5.15
N GLU A 81 -5.01 -3.60 -4.02
CA GLU A 81 -6.35 -3.23 -3.59
C GLU A 81 -6.50 -1.72 -3.28
N PRO A 82 -5.59 -1.07 -2.53
CA PRO A 82 -5.63 0.39 -2.35
C PRO A 82 -5.65 1.17 -3.65
N LEU A 83 -4.89 0.75 -4.66
CA LEU A 83 -4.83 1.43 -5.95
C LEU A 83 -6.13 1.24 -6.75
N VAL A 84 -6.73 0.05 -6.72
CA VAL A 84 -8.04 -0.20 -7.34
C VAL A 84 -9.10 0.71 -6.71
N LYS A 85 -9.19 0.74 -5.39
CA LYS A 85 -10.13 1.61 -4.65
C LYS A 85 -9.92 3.10 -4.95
N ALA A 86 -8.67 3.54 -5.08
CA ALA A 86 -8.36 4.92 -5.45
C ALA A 86 -8.79 5.22 -6.90
N THR A 87 -8.65 4.26 -7.81
CA THR A 87 -9.09 4.40 -9.21
C THR A 87 -10.62 4.55 -9.28
N GLU A 88 -11.35 3.63 -8.66
CA GLU A 88 -12.82 3.66 -8.59
C GLU A 88 -13.33 4.97 -7.98
N PHE A 89 -12.67 5.43 -6.92
CA PHE A 89 -12.99 6.70 -6.27
C PHE A 89 -12.82 7.89 -7.23
N VAL A 90 -11.68 7.99 -7.93
CA VAL A 90 -11.45 9.07 -8.90
C VAL A 90 -12.46 9.01 -10.05
N ASP A 91 -12.82 7.81 -10.50
CA ASP A 91 -13.73 7.61 -11.64
C ASP A 91 -15.19 7.97 -11.33
N SER A 92 -15.61 7.74 -10.09
CA SER A 92 -16.97 8.00 -9.62
C SER A 92 -17.18 9.37 -8.95
N TYR A 93 -16.13 10.20 -8.85
CA TYR A 93 -16.19 11.42 -8.06
C TYR A 93 -16.98 12.55 -8.78
N GLU A 94 -18.03 13.05 -8.13
CA GLU A 94 -18.91 14.10 -8.71
C GLU A 94 -18.63 15.52 -8.20
N GLY A 95 -17.90 15.68 -7.08
CA GLY A 95 -17.59 16.96 -6.45
C GLY A 95 -16.63 17.85 -7.25
N SER A 96 -16.12 18.92 -6.62
CA SER A 96 -15.10 19.78 -7.21
C SER A 96 -13.79 19.03 -7.42
N THR A 97 -12.98 19.48 -8.38
CA THR A 97 -11.67 18.83 -8.60
C THR A 97 -10.68 19.16 -7.49
N GLU A 98 -10.84 20.31 -6.83
CA GLU A 98 -10.03 20.64 -5.65
C GLU A 98 -10.30 19.63 -4.52
N ASP A 99 -11.57 19.34 -4.23
CA ASP A 99 -11.93 18.36 -3.20
C ASP A 99 -11.48 16.95 -3.60
N LEU A 100 -11.63 16.56 -4.87
CA LEU A 100 -11.11 15.29 -5.37
C LEU A 100 -9.61 15.16 -5.11
N LEU A 101 -8.82 16.19 -5.44
CA LEU A 101 -7.38 16.17 -5.23
C LEU A 101 -7.03 16.09 -3.74
N ARG A 102 -7.74 16.84 -2.90
CA ARG A 102 -7.61 16.81 -1.44
C ARG A 102 -7.89 15.40 -0.88
N ASP A 103 -8.99 14.80 -1.27
CA ASP A 103 -9.40 13.48 -0.83
C ASP A 103 -8.44 12.38 -1.31
N LEU A 104 -7.92 12.49 -2.53
CA LEU A 104 -6.91 11.57 -3.06
C LEU A 104 -5.62 11.62 -2.23
N ILE A 105 -5.17 12.82 -1.84
CA ILE A 105 -4.00 13.01 -0.97
C ILE A 105 -4.26 12.46 0.43
N VAL A 106 -5.45 12.66 1.00
CA VAL A 106 -5.84 12.11 2.31
C VAL A 106 -5.85 10.57 2.27
N ARG A 107 -6.35 9.98 1.18
CA ARG A 107 -6.32 8.51 1.00
C ARG A 107 -4.91 7.97 0.87
N PHE A 108 -4.04 8.67 0.13
CA PHE A 108 -2.63 8.32 0.07
C PHE A 108 -1.98 8.40 1.45
N ARG A 109 -2.25 9.46 2.23
CA ARG A 109 -1.77 9.61 3.59
C ARG A 109 -2.19 8.43 4.46
N ALA A 110 -3.46 8.07 4.45
CA ALA A 110 -3.98 6.94 5.22
C ALA A 110 -3.28 5.61 4.85
N PHE A 111 -3.03 5.38 3.55
CA PHE A 111 -2.22 4.26 3.08
C PHE A 111 -0.78 4.35 3.60
N ALA A 112 -0.14 5.51 3.46
CA ALA A 112 1.25 5.72 3.88
C ALA A 112 1.46 5.52 5.39
N GLU A 113 0.49 5.91 6.22
CA GLU A 113 0.52 5.71 7.68
C GLU A 113 0.18 4.28 8.11
N SER A 114 -0.50 3.51 7.27
CA SER A 114 -0.85 2.11 7.55
C SER A 114 0.39 1.19 7.56
N PRO A 115 0.30 -0.02 8.12
CA PRO A 115 1.37 -1.02 8.01
C PRO A 115 1.80 -1.28 6.56
N LEU A 116 0.87 -1.21 5.60
CA LEU A 116 1.14 -1.43 4.16
C LEU A 116 2.07 -0.36 3.57
N GLY A 117 2.03 0.88 4.07
CA GLY A 117 2.87 1.99 3.58
C GLY A 117 4.38 1.75 3.73
N GLY A 118 4.79 0.81 4.57
CA GLY A 118 6.19 0.38 4.68
C GLY A 118 6.76 -0.20 3.38
N VAL A 119 5.91 -0.68 2.49
CA VAL A 119 6.33 -1.26 1.19
C VAL A 119 7.05 -0.23 0.30
N ILE A 120 6.69 1.06 0.35
CA ILE A 120 7.34 2.11 -0.44
C ILE A 120 8.82 2.23 -0.07
N LYS A 121 9.10 2.29 1.24
CA LYS A 121 10.49 2.31 1.74
C LYS A 121 11.26 1.07 1.30
N LEU A 122 10.65 -0.10 1.40
CA LEU A 122 11.24 -1.37 1.03
C LEU A 122 11.61 -1.41 -0.47
N ILE A 123 10.68 -0.98 -1.34
CA ILE A 123 10.91 -0.93 -2.79
C ILE A 123 12.10 -0.02 -3.11
N LEU A 124 12.13 1.21 -2.56
CA LEU A 124 13.19 2.17 -2.83
C LEU A 124 14.54 1.70 -2.30
N ALA A 125 14.58 1.03 -1.14
CA ALA A 125 15.81 0.49 -0.57
C ALA A 125 16.40 -0.64 -1.42
N GLU A 126 15.56 -1.45 -2.06
CA GLU A 126 15.99 -2.67 -2.76
C GLU A 126 16.00 -2.53 -4.30
N ALA A 127 15.50 -1.41 -4.85
CA ALA A 127 15.39 -1.19 -6.29
C ALA A 127 16.73 -1.38 -7.04
N GLY A 128 17.83 -0.92 -6.45
CA GLY A 128 19.17 -1.07 -7.04
C GLY A 128 19.70 -2.50 -6.99
N ASN A 129 19.25 -3.30 -6.02
CA ASN A 129 19.67 -4.70 -5.85
C ASN A 129 18.82 -5.67 -6.68
N PHE A 130 17.56 -5.32 -6.96
CA PHE A 130 16.59 -6.18 -7.65
C PHE A 130 15.89 -5.40 -8.79
N PRO A 131 16.57 -5.20 -9.94
CA PRO A 131 16.01 -4.45 -11.07
C PRO A 131 14.67 -4.97 -11.59
N ASP A 132 14.47 -6.30 -11.59
CA ASP A 132 13.21 -6.93 -12.02
C ASP A 132 12.04 -6.59 -11.10
N VAL A 133 12.29 -6.45 -9.79
CA VAL A 133 11.27 -6.01 -8.82
C VAL A 133 10.97 -4.54 -9.02
N ALA A 134 11.99 -3.70 -9.23
CA ALA A 134 11.81 -2.28 -9.51
C ALA A 134 11.01 -2.07 -10.82
N HIS A 135 11.35 -2.81 -11.88
CA HIS A 135 10.63 -2.77 -13.15
C HIS A 135 9.15 -3.20 -12.99
N PHE A 136 8.91 -4.30 -12.25
CA PHE A 136 7.56 -4.75 -11.94
C PHE A 136 6.76 -3.67 -11.19
N TYR A 137 7.33 -3.05 -10.16
CA TYR A 137 6.67 -1.96 -9.44
C TYR A 137 6.34 -0.78 -10.35
N CYS A 138 7.32 -0.30 -11.11
CA CYS A 138 7.13 0.86 -11.99
C CYS A 138 6.06 0.60 -13.05
N SER A 139 6.11 -0.55 -13.73
CA SER A 139 5.19 -0.86 -14.82
C SER A 139 3.76 -1.19 -14.34
N THR A 140 3.62 -1.74 -13.14
CA THR A 140 2.32 -2.23 -12.64
C THR A 140 1.62 -1.23 -11.74
N PHE A 141 2.34 -0.52 -10.88
CA PHE A 141 1.75 0.29 -9.81
C PHE A 141 2.09 1.78 -9.90
N GLU A 142 3.36 2.13 -10.09
CA GLU A 142 3.78 3.54 -10.10
C GLU A 142 3.14 4.31 -11.25
N LEU A 143 3.15 3.78 -12.46
CA LEU A 143 2.50 4.40 -13.61
C LEU A 143 0.99 4.62 -13.39
N ARG A 144 0.31 3.65 -12.78
CA ARG A 144 -1.13 3.75 -12.47
C ARG A 144 -1.40 4.79 -11.38
N GLY A 145 -0.61 4.79 -10.31
CA GLY A 145 -0.72 5.78 -9.24
C GLY A 145 -0.55 7.19 -9.77
N ARG A 146 0.48 7.43 -10.59
CA ARG A 146 0.74 8.71 -11.25
C ARG A 146 -0.39 9.11 -12.21
N ALA A 147 -0.96 8.16 -12.93
CA ALA A 147 -2.08 8.40 -13.84
C ALA A 147 -3.35 8.91 -13.12
N LEU A 148 -3.58 8.55 -11.84
CA LEU A 148 -4.69 9.08 -11.05
C LEU A 148 -4.54 10.59 -10.82
N PHE A 149 -3.35 11.04 -10.45
CA PHE A 149 -3.07 12.47 -10.31
C PHE A 149 -3.17 13.19 -11.65
N ALA A 150 -2.60 12.64 -12.72
CA ALA A 150 -2.72 13.21 -14.06
C ALA A 150 -4.18 13.34 -14.52
N LYS A 151 -5.01 12.32 -14.27
CA LYS A 151 -6.45 12.34 -14.56
C LYS A 151 -7.17 13.44 -13.77
N THR A 152 -6.86 13.56 -12.49
CA THR A 152 -7.42 14.61 -11.63
C THR A 152 -7.03 16.01 -12.12
N LEU A 153 -5.76 16.23 -12.49
CA LEU A 153 -5.30 17.50 -13.03
C LEU A 153 -5.96 17.83 -14.36
N ARG A 154 -6.07 16.87 -15.29
CA ARG A 154 -6.79 17.06 -16.58
C ARG A 154 -8.24 17.45 -16.35
N ARG A 155 -8.93 16.82 -15.41
CA ARG A 155 -10.30 17.16 -15.04
C ARG A 155 -10.40 18.61 -14.56
N GLY A 156 -9.50 19.06 -13.69
CA GLY A 156 -9.51 20.40 -13.14
C GLY A 156 -9.31 21.47 -14.22
N VAL A 157 -8.37 21.26 -15.13
CA VAL A 157 -8.15 22.14 -16.29
C VAL A 157 -9.37 22.16 -17.22
N ALA A 158 -9.93 20.99 -17.55
CA ALA A 158 -11.10 20.89 -18.44
C ALA A 158 -12.34 21.55 -17.86
N ARG A 159 -12.50 21.59 -16.53
CA ARG A 159 -13.61 22.26 -15.84
C ARG A 159 -13.35 23.75 -15.52
N GLY A 160 -12.16 24.27 -15.85
CA GLY A 160 -11.76 25.63 -15.50
C GLY A 160 -11.52 25.85 -13.99
N GLU A 161 -11.44 24.79 -13.20
CA GLU A 161 -11.17 24.83 -11.77
C GLU A 161 -9.68 25.02 -11.48
N PHE A 162 -8.82 24.56 -12.41
CA PHE A 162 -7.38 24.75 -12.38
C PHE A 162 -6.92 25.58 -13.58
N ARG A 163 -5.85 26.38 -13.38
CA ARG A 163 -5.18 27.09 -14.46
C ARG A 163 -4.67 26.14 -15.53
N PRO A 164 -4.42 26.63 -16.75
CA PRO A 164 -3.72 25.83 -17.76
C PRO A 164 -2.37 25.29 -17.23
N ILE A 165 -2.11 24.01 -17.45
CA ILE A 165 -0.90 23.31 -17.04
C ILE A 165 -0.17 22.90 -18.31
N ALA A 166 1.08 23.37 -18.47
CA ALA A 166 1.87 23.12 -19.69
C ALA A 166 2.20 21.64 -19.88
N ASP A 167 2.56 20.94 -18.80
CA ASP A 167 2.86 19.51 -18.78
C ASP A 167 2.15 18.87 -17.58
N ILE A 168 1.04 18.20 -17.85
CA ILE A 168 0.22 17.55 -16.84
C ILE A 168 0.93 16.32 -16.27
N ASP A 169 1.66 15.57 -17.08
CA ASP A 169 2.29 14.33 -16.63
C ASP A 169 3.50 14.64 -15.73
N ALA A 170 4.31 15.65 -16.07
CA ALA A 170 5.35 16.15 -15.19
C ALA A 170 4.77 16.76 -13.90
N THR A 171 3.67 17.52 -13.97
CA THR A 171 3.00 18.09 -12.80
C THR A 171 2.45 16.98 -11.89
N ALA A 172 1.90 15.90 -12.45
CA ALA A 172 1.44 14.76 -11.68
C ALA A 172 2.58 14.09 -10.88
N ILE A 173 3.79 14.04 -11.45
CA ILE A 173 5.00 13.56 -10.74
C ILE A 173 5.33 14.50 -9.57
N VAL A 174 5.32 15.82 -9.80
CA VAL A 174 5.59 16.82 -8.75
C VAL A 174 4.56 16.72 -7.61
N VAL A 175 3.32 16.39 -7.93
CA VAL A 175 2.28 16.17 -6.92
C VAL A 175 2.46 14.82 -6.21
N ALA A 176 2.80 13.73 -6.88
CA ALA A 176 2.83 12.40 -6.28
C ALA A 176 4.10 12.10 -5.49
N GLN A 177 5.27 12.45 -6.03
CA GLN A 177 6.56 12.03 -5.45
C GLN A 177 6.85 12.57 -4.05
N PRO A 178 6.55 13.85 -3.70
CA PRO A 178 6.75 14.32 -2.34
C PRO A 178 5.99 13.54 -1.30
N LEU A 179 4.78 13.05 -1.63
CA LEU A 179 3.97 12.22 -0.73
C LEU A 179 4.63 10.87 -0.47
N ALA A 180 5.11 10.21 -1.54
CA ALA A 180 5.82 8.94 -1.42
C ALA A 180 7.14 9.11 -0.64
N MET A 181 7.92 10.15 -0.92
CA MET A 181 9.19 10.42 -0.23
C MET A 181 8.96 10.77 1.24
N HIS A 182 7.91 11.54 1.55
CA HIS A 182 7.56 11.85 2.95
C HIS A 182 7.20 10.57 3.73
N SER A 183 6.49 9.62 3.12
CA SER A 183 6.19 8.34 3.76
C SER A 183 7.46 7.52 4.08
N VAL A 184 8.47 7.58 3.22
CA VAL A 184 9.78 6.96 3.45
C VAL A 184 10.52 7.67 4.57
N TRP A 185 10.52 9.02 4.55
CA TRP A 185 11.17 9.83 5.58
C TRP A 185 10.57 9.57 6.97
N LEU A 186 9.24 9.50 7.08
CA LEU A 186 8.55 9.17 8.34
C LEU A 186 9.03 7.86 8.97
N ARG A 187 9.36 6.86 8.13
CA ARG A 187 9.79 5.53 8.59
C ARG A 187 11.31 5.37 8.69
N SER A 188 12.07 6.38 8.29
CA SER A 188 13.53 6.30 8.23
C SER A 188 14.22 7.31 9.11
N LEU A 189 13.96 8.58 8.91
CA LEU A 189 14.68 9.69 9.52
C LEU A 189 13.88 10.41 10.60
N ALA A 190 12.56 10.53 10.45
CA ALA A 190 11.71 11.24 11.40
C ALA A 190 11.88 10.81 12.86
N PRO A 191 12.08 9.51 13.20
CA PRO A 191 12.31 9.09 14.59
C PRO A 191 13.55 9.70 15.22
N PHE A 192 14.49 10.21 14.42
CA PHE A 192 15.75 10.80 14.87
C PHE A 192 15.77 12.33 14.78
N ASP A 193 14.81 12.94 14.09
CA ASP A 193 14.68 14.38 13.92
C ASP A 193 13.68 14.98 14.91
N LYS A 194 14.21 15.49 16.03
CA LYS A 194 13.39 16.12 17.08
C LYS A 194 12.80 17.48 16.69
N GLN A 195 13.28 18.07 15.59
CA GLN A 195 12.82 19.39 15.10
C GLN A 195 11.88 19.25 13.89
N ALA A 196 11.62 18.02 13.46
CA ALA A 196 10.74 17.75 12.34
C ALA A 196 9.33 18.33 12.59
N PRO A 197 8.72 18.94 11.58
CA PRO A 197 7.32 19.29 11.65
C PRO A 197 6.47 18.04 11.86
N THR A 198 5.32 18.21 12.50
CA THR A 198 4.36 17.12 12.64
C THR A 198 3.89 16.66 11.25
N ASN A 199 3.44 15.41 11.17
CA ASN A 199 2.88 14.87 9.93
C ASN A 199 1.69 15.71 9.44
N ASP A 200 0.82 16.18 10.34
CA ASP A 200 -0.29 17.07 10.01
C ASP A 200 0.19 18.40 9.43
N ALA A 201 1.24 19.00 9.99
CA ALA A 201 1.80 20.25 9.49
C ALA A 201 2.38 20.08 8.07
N PHE A 202 3.05 18.95 7.79
CA PHE A 202 3.53 18.65 6.43
C PHE A 202 2.37 18.58 5.43
N TYR A 203 1.33 17.77 5.71
CA TYR A 203 0.22 17.63 4.78
C TYR A 203 -0.58 18.92 4.60
N ALA A 204 -0.73 19.73 5.66
CA ALA A 204 -1.39 21.03 5.57
C ALA A 204 -0.61 21.99 4.66
N ALA A 205 0.72 22.12 4.86
CA ALA A 205 1.58 22.94 4.03
C ALA A 205 1.63 22.45 2.57
N TYR A 206 1.75 21.13 2.39
CA TYR A 206 1.76 20.52 1.07
C TYR A 206 0.47 20.82 0.30
N LEU A 207 -0.70 20.61 0.90
CA LEU A 207 -2.00 20.91 0.28
C LEU A 207 -2.14 22.38 -0.06
N ASP A 208 -1.75 23.27 0.84
CA ASP A 208 -1.79 24.72 0.61
C ASP A 208 -0.96 25.14 -0.61
N LEU A 209 0.28 24.65 -0.70
CA LEU A 209 1.19 24.95 -1.82
C LEU A 209 0.64 24.42 -3.15
N ILE A 210 0.19 23.16 -3.17
CA ILE A 210 -0.30 22.54 -4.41
C ILE A 210 -1.57 23.23 -4.87
N LEU A 211 -2.55 23.43 -4.00
CA LEU A 211 -3.82 24.03 -4.39
C LEU A 211 -3.66 25.49 -4.80
N LYS A 212 -2.87 26.28 -4.10
CA LYS A 212 -2.56 27.66 -4.52
C LYS A 212 -1.83 27.72 -5.85
N GLY A 213 -0.92 26.77 -6.12
CA GLY A 213 -0.22 26.67 -7.40
C GLY A 213 -1.09 26.23 -8.57
N LEU A 214 -2.23 25.57 -8.32
CA LEU A 214 -3.14 25.06 -9.34
C LEU A 214 -4.33 26.00 -9.62
N ARG A 215 -4.73 26.83 -8.68
CA ARG A 215 -5.85 27.77 -8.86
C ARG A 215 -5.57 28.79 -9.97
N SER A 216 -6.65 29.19 -10.64
CA SER A 216 -6.66 30.25 -11.66
C SER A 216 -6.51 31.63 -11.03
#